data_91a23340eadc917d3b3843a7554e8857
#
_entry.id   91a23340eadc917d3b3843a7554e8857
#
_cell.length_a   1.000
_cell.length_b   1.000
_cell.length_c   1.000
_cell.angle_alpha   90.00
_cell.angle_beta   90.00
_cell.angle_gamma   90.00
#
_symmetry.space_group_name_H-M   'P 1'
#
loop_
_entity.id
_entity.type
_entity.pdbx_description
1 polymer ?
#
loop_
_entity_poly.entity_id
_entity_poly.type
_entity_poly.pdbx_seq_one_letter_code
_entity_poly.pdbx_strand_id
1 'polypeptide(L)'
;VLECKPTQVTLVPDAIGALTSNAGWDTIKHQSYLIEVIQEFQRNGIRTSIFVDADERMIEGAKATGTERIELYTESFAHEYGLGNKKGIEPYVKSAIKANELGLGINAGHDLSLDNIKFFKENIPGLLEVSIGHALISESLYLGLENVVNMYLQKLK
;
A
#
# COMPACT_ATOMS: atom_id res chain seq x y z
N VAL A 1 -16.14 6.26 -8.62
CA VAL A 1 -15.28 7.01 -7.67
C VAL A 1 -15.65 8.49 -7.68
N LEU A 2 -15.69 9.16 -8.86
CA LEU A 2 -15.97 10.59 -8.95
C LEU A 2 -17.35 11.00 -8.38
N GLU A 3 -18.36 10.16 -8.52
CA GLU A 3 -19.69 10.38 -7.93
C GLU A 3 -19.69 10.27 -6.41
N CYS A 4 -18.98 9.27 -5.86
CA CYS A 4 -18.95 9.00 -4.42
C CYS A 4 -18.02 9.95 -3.66
N LYS A 5 -17.05 10.57 -4.33
CA LYS A 5 -16.05 11.50 -3.78
C LYS A 5 -15.41 10.99 -2.47
N PRO A 6 -14.74 9.83 -2.48
CA PRO A 6 -14.05 9.33 -1.30
C PRO A 6 -12.92 10.28 -0.89
N THR A 7 -12.46 10.18 0.35
CA THR A 7 -11.30 10.95 0.82
C THR A 7 -10.04 10.62 0.05
N GLN A 8 -9.88 9.35 -0.35
CA GLN A 8 -8.71 8.83 -1.07
C GLN A 8 -9.10 7.75 -2.06
N VAL A 9 -8.35 7.65 -3.14
CA VAL A 9 -8.37 6.53 -4.07
C VAL A 9 -6.97 5.96 -4.22
N THR A 10 -6.82 4.63 -4.16
CA THR A 10 -5.59 3.94 -4.54
C THR A 10 -5.76 3.35 -5.94
N LEU A 11 -4.85 3.71 -6.85
CA LEU A 11 -4.83 3.19 -8.22
C LEU A 11 -4.06 1.87 -8.24
N VAL A 12 -4.71 0.80 -8.67
CA VAL A 12 -4.16 -0.56 -8.74
C VAL A 12 -4.16 -1.05 -10.19
N PRO A 13 -3.10 -1.72 -10.72
CA PRO A 13 -2.99 -2.10 -12.13
C PRO A 13 -3.67 -3.42 -12.47
N ASP A 14 -4.71 -3.82 -11.74
CA ASP A 14 -5.36 -5.10 -11.93
C ASP A 14 -6.03 -5.24 -13.30
N ALA A 15 -5.81 -6.36 -13.96
CA ALA A 15 -6.54 -6.71 -15.17
C ALA A 15 -8.01 -7.01 -14.85
N ILE A 16 -8.89 -6.80 -15.83
CA ILE A 16 -10.31 -7.16 -15.71
C ILE A 16 -10.40 -8.67 -15.42
N GLY A 17 -11.03 -9.03 -14.29
CA GLY A 17 -11.19 -10.43 -13.86
C GLY A 17 -10.07 -10.96 -12.98
N ALA A 18 -9.11 -10.14 -12.57
CA ALA A 18 -8.14 -10.53 -11.55
C ALA A 18 -8.85 -10.84 -10.22
N LEU A 19 -8.50 -11.96 -9.60
CA LEU A 19 -9.05 -12.35 -8.29
C LEU A 19 -8.43 -11.54 -7.15
N THR A 20 -7.18 -11.16 -7.32
CA THR A 20 -6.41 -10.33 -6.37
C THR A 20 -5.28 -9.64 -7.12
N SER A 21 -4.76 -8.56 -6.54
CA SER A 21 -3.60 -7.85 -7.08
C SER A 21 -2.35 -8.74 -7.02
N ASN A 22 -1.52 -8.69 -8.05
CA ASN A 22 -0.30 -9.49 -8.16
C ASN A 22 0.94 -8.69 -8.55
N ALA A 23 0.82 -7.37 -8.73
CA ALA A 23 1.92 -6.46 -9.03
C ALA A 23 1.51 -5.01 -8.75
N GLY A 24 2.48 -4.15 -8.46
CA GLY A 24 2.31 -2.71 -8.46
C GLY A 24 2.37 -2.11 -9.87
N TRP A 25 2.06 -0.82 -10.00
CA TRP A 25 2.23 -0.07 -11.24
C TRP A 25 3.70 0.04 -11.64
N ASP A 26 3.99 -0.22 -12.91
CA ASP A 26 5.19 0.31 -13.56
C ASP A 26 4.96 1.81 -13.81
N THR A 27 5.35 2.63 -12.84
CA THR A 27 5.11 4.08 -12.83
C THR A 27 5.92 4.83 -13.87
N ILE A 28 6.96 4.23 -14.41
CA ILE A 28 7.78 4.79 -15.50
C ILE A 28 7.09 4.56 -16.83
N LYS A 29 6.73 3.31 -17.11
CA LYS A 29 6.07 2.92 -18.36
C LYS A 29 4.70 3.57 -18.52
N HIS A 30 3.93 3.66 -17.46
CA HIS A 30 2.56 4.16 -17.46
C HIS A 30 2.42 5.61 -16.97
N GLN A 31 3.53 6.36 -16.90
CA GLN A 31 3.57 7.69 -16.30
C GLN A 31 2.52 8.65 -16.86
N SER A 32 2.44 8.78 -18.20
CA SER A 32 1.50 9.71 -18.84
C SER A 32 0.04 9.40 -18.51
N TYR A 33 -0.33 8.12 -18.53
CA TYR A 33 -1.68 7.67 -18.16
C TYR A 33 -1.98 7.99 -16.68
N LEU A 34 -1.03 7.68 -15.78
CA LEU A 34 -1.18 7.94 -14.36
C LEU A 34 -1.32 9.44 -14.06
N ILE A 35 -0.55 10.29 -14.73
CA ILE A 35 -0.66 11.76 -14.60
C ILE A 35 -2.09 12.22 -14.93
N GLU A 36 -2.64 11.78 -16.06
CA GLU A 36 -3.98 12.16 -16.50
C GLU A 36 -5.05 11.76 -15.48
N VAL A 37 -5.03 10.50 -15.05
CA VAL A 37 -5.99 9.96 -14.08
C VAL A 37 -5.87 10.63 -12.71
N ILE A 38 -4.65 10.84 -12.21
CA ILE A 38 -4.38 11.49 -10.93
C ILE A 38 -4.90 12.93 -10.95
N GLN A 39 -4.60 13.69 -12.00
CA GLN A 39 -5.07 15.06 -12.13
C GLN A 39 -6.61 15.15 -12.12
N GLU A 40 -7.30 14.20 -12.74
CA GLU A 40 -8.76 14.17 -12.72
C GLU A 40 -9.30 13.96 -11.29
N PHE A 41 -8.73 13.03 -10.51
CA PHE A 41 -9.15 12.84 -9.13
C PHE A 41 -8.83 14.06 -8.26
N GLN A 42 -7.65 14.64 -8.41
CA GLN A 42 -7.23 15.82 -7.65
C GLN A 42 -8.09 17.04 -7.94
N ARG A 43 -8.50 17.30 -9.21
CA ARG A 43 -9.47 18.35 -9.56
C ARG A 43 -10.81 18.17 -8.86
N ASN A 44 -11.17 16.95 -8.52
CA ASN A 44 -12.40 16.63 -7.79
C ASN A 44 -12.20 16.58 -6.26
N GLY A 45 -11.03 16.99 -5.77
CA GLY A 45 -10.71 17.04 -4.33
C GLY A 45 -10.45 15.66 -3.69
N ILE A 46 -10.11 14.66 -4.50
CA ILE A 46 -9.84 13.29 -4.06
C ILE A 46 -8.32 13.08 -3.98
N ARG A 47 -7.81 12.75 -2.78
CA ARG A 47 -6.40 12.39 -2.58
C ARG A 47 -6.06 11.12 -3.35
N THR A 48 -4.88 11.08 -3.98
CA THR A 48 -4.46 9.93 -4.76
C THR A 48 -3.33 9.16 -4.12
N SER A 49 -3.37 7.84 -4.26
CA SER A 49 -2.33 6.89 -3.91
C SER A 49 -2.11 5.94 -5.09
N ILE A 50 -0.87 5.53 -5.32
CA ILE A 50 -0.51 4.54 -6.36
C ILE A 50 0.01 3.28 -5.68
N PHE A 51 -0.56 2.12 -6.05
CA PHE A 51 -0.10 0.81 -5.62
C PHE A 51 1.19 0.45 -6.37
N VAL A 52 2.29 0.21 -5.65
CA VAL A 52 3.64 0.02 -6.21
C VAL A 52 4.39 -1.09 -5.51
N ASP A 53 5.27 -1.75 -6.25
CA ASP A 53 6.26 -2.65 -5.68
C ASP A 53 7.32 -1.86 -4.88
N ALA A 54 8.00 -2.54 -3.95
CA ALA A 54 9.07 -1.95 -3.14
C ALA A 54 10.38 -1.80 -3.95
N ASP A 55 10.35 -0.94 -4.95
CA ASP A 55 11.47 -0.55 -5.84
C ASP A 55 11.59 0.97 -5.86
N GLU A 56 12.75 1.50 -5.48
CA GLU A 56 13.02 2.95 -5.39
C GLU A 56 12.75 3.69 -6.72
N ARG A 57 12.97 3.03 -7.87
CA ARG A 57 12.67 3.61 -9.20
C ARG A 57 11.16 3.78 -9.40
N MET A 58 10.36 2.83 -8.91
CA MET A 58 8.89 2.93 -8.97
C MET A 58 8.39 4.06 -8.06
N ILE A 59 9.04 4.28 -6.92
CA ILE A 59 8.72 5.39 -6.01
C ILE A 59 9.06 6.76 -6.66
N GLU A 60 10.21 6.86 -7.32
CA GLU A 60 10.58 8.07 -8.07
C GLU A 60 9.61 8.34 -9.23
N GLY A 61 9.23 7.29 -9.97
CA GLY A 61 8.21 7.37 -11.01
C GLY A 61 6.85 7.80 -10.47
N ALA A 62 6.42 7.26 -9.31
CA ALA A 62 5.19 7.68 -8.65
C ALA A 62 5.21 9.17 -8.30
N LYS A 63 6.32 9.68 -7.75
CA LYS A 63 6.46 11.12 -7.48
C LYS A 63 6.29 11.97 -8.73
N ALA A 64 6.84 11.53 -9.85
CA ALA A 64 6.74 12.25 -11.12
C ALA A 64 5.31 12.29 -11.70
N THR A 65 4.39 11.43 -11.25
CA THR A 65 2.97 11.49 -11.64
C THR A 65 2.18 12.56 -10.91
N GLY A 66 2.71 13.13 -9.83
CA GLY A 66 2.02 14.12 -8.99
C GLY A 66 1.09 13.51 -7.93
N THR A 67 1.14 12.20 -7.70
CA THR A 67 0.39 11.57 -6.59
C THR A 67 0.85 12.07 -5.23
N GLU A 68 -0.04 12.09 -4.24
CA GLU A 68 0.31 12.47 -2.87
C GLU A 68 0.82 11.31 -2.02
N ARG A 69 0.40 10.08 -2.38
CA ARG A 69 0.78 8.87 -1.63
C ARG A 69 1.16 7.73 -2.55
N ILE A 70 1.85 6.78 -1.97
CA ILE A 70 2.04 5.43 -2.49
C ILE A 70 1.42 4.42 -1.54
N GLU A 71 1.05 3.25 -2.06
CA GLU A 71 0.71 2.07 -1.27
C GLU A 71 1.67 0.95 -1.65
N LEU A 72 2.52 0.53 -0.71
CA LEU A 72 3.50 -0.53 -0.93
C LEU A 72 2.80 -1.89 -0.99
N TYR A 73 3.02 -2.64 -2.06
CA TYR A 73 2.57 -4.03 -2.23
C TYR A 73 3.38 -4.96 -1.36
N THR A 74 2.77 -5.59 -0.36
CA THR A 74 3.50 -6.27 0.73
C THR A 74 3.48 -7.81 0.68
N GLU A 75 3.01 -8.42 -0.41
CA GLU A 75 2.97 -9.89 -0.55
C GLU A 75 4.35 -10.53 -0.36
N SER A 76 5.37 -10.06 -1.08
CA SER A 76 6.72 -10.61 -0.97
C SER A 76 7.29 -10.54 0.46
N PHE A 77 7.02 -9.43 1.17
CA PHE A 77 7.38 -9.33 2.59
C PHE A 77 6.62 -10.36 3.42
N ALA A 78 5.31 -10.48 3.24
CA ALA A 78 4.48 -11.41 4.01
C ALA A 78 4.92 -12.87 3.81
N HIS A 79 5.24 -13.23 2.56
CA HIS A 79 5.76 -14.55 2.21
C HIS A 79 7.11 -14.83 2.91
N GLU A 80 8.09 -13.95 2.75
CA GLU A 80 9.42 -14.08 3.37
C GLU A 80 9.33 -14.13 4.90
N TYR A 81 8.50 -13.28 5.49
CA TYR A 81 8.27 -13.26 6.93
C TYR A 81 7.69 -14.60 7.43
N GLY A 82 6.74 -15.17 6.70
CA GLY A 82 6.16 -16.49 6.98
C GLY A 82 7.19 -17.63 6.95
N LEU A 83 8.23 -17.50 6.12
CA LEU A 83 9.38 -18.41 6.07
C LEU A 83 10.44 -18.13 7.16
N GLY A 84 10.22 -17.13 8.03
CA GLY A 84 11.16 -16.71 9.07
C GLY A 84 12.27 -15.78 8.58
N ASN A 85 12.26 -15.38 7.30
CA ASN A 85 13.23 -14.44 6.73
C ASN A 85 12.83 -12.99 6.98
N LYS A 86 13.26 -12.43 8.10
CA LYS A 86 13.01 -11.02 8.45
C LYS A 86 13.72 -10.01 7.55
N LYS A 87 14.74 -10.41 6.77
CA LYS A 87 15.43 -9.52 5.84
C LYS A 87 14.57 -9.14 4.63
N GLY A 88 13.49 -9.86 4.36
CA GLY A 88 12.50 -9.48 3.34
C GLY A 88 11.91 -8.08 3.51
N ILE A 89 12.09 -7.44 4.67
CA ILE A 89 11.69 -6.04 4.93
C ILE A 89 12.63 -5.00 4.29
N GLU A 90 13.89 -5.35 3.98
CA GLU A 90 14.90 -4.38 3.53
C GLU A 90 14.51 -3.56 2.28
N PRO A 91 13.92 -4.13 1.22
CA PRO A 91 13.45 -3.34 0.07
C PRO A 91 12.39 -2.31 0.46
N TYR A 92 11.49 -2.68 1.38
CA TYR A 92 10.43 -1.80 1.88
C TYR A 92 10.97 -0.64 2.70
N VAL A 93 11.98 -0.89 3.54
CA VAL A 93 12.67 0.18 4.29
C VAL A 93 13.31 1.19 3.34
N LYS A 94 14.04 0.72 2.30
CA LYS A 94 14.65 1.60 1.29
C LYS A 94 13.60 2.41 0.55
N SER A 95 12.52 1.77 0.09
CA SER A 95 11.41 2.44 -0.58
C SER A 95 10.72 3.47 0.31
N ALA A 96 10.56 3.18 1.61
CA ALA A 96 9.97 4.11 2.55
C ALA A 96 10.88 5.33 2.82
N ILE A 97 12.18 5.12 2.94
CA ILE A 97 13.15 6.23 3.06
C ILE A 97 13.08 7.11 1.82
N LYS A 98 13.11 6.51 0.61
CA LYS A 98 12.99 7.23 -0.65
C LYS A 98 11.67 8.01 -0.75
N ALA A 99 10.55 7.41 -0.37
CA ALA A 99 9.24 8.08 -0.38
C ALA A 99 9.22 9.30 0.56
N ASN A 100 9.78 9.17 1.77
CA ASN A 100 9.90 10.29 2.71
C ASN A 100 10.77 11.42 2.17
N GLU A 101 11.93 11.10 1.55
CA GLU A 101 12.81 12.10 0.90
C GLU A 101 12.08 12.88 -0.20
N LEU A 102 11.18 12.21 -0.94
CA LEU A 102 10.39 12.80 -2.01
C LEU A 102 9.10 13.48 -1.51
N GLY A 103 8.81 13.42 -0.21
CA GLY A 103 7.60 13.99 0.38
C GLY A 103 6.33 13.27 -0.04
N LEU A 104 6.38 11.94 -0.27
CA LEU A 104 5.24 11.09 -0.50
C LEU A 104 4.75 10.50 0.82
N GLY A 105 3.43 10.49 1.05
CA GLY A 105 2.83 9.72 2.13
C GLY A 105 2.90 8.22 1.82
N ILE A 106 3.07 7.38 2.85
CA ILE A 106 3.26 5.95 2.71
C ILE A 106 2.07 5.21 3.29
N ASN A 107 1.38 4.46 2.44
CA ASN A 107 0.45 3.41 2.80
C ASN A 107 1.07 2.06 2.48
N ALA A 108 0.53 0.97 3.02
CA ALA A 108 0.94 -0.38 2.68
C ALA A 108 -0.25 -1.33 2.75
N GLY A 109 -0.27 -2.32 1.87
CA GLY A 109 -1.37 -3.27 1.81
C GLY A 109 -1.01 -4.54 1.09
N HIS A 110 -1.92 -5.51 1.17
CA HIS A 110 -1.84 -6.87 0.67
C HIS A 110 -1.05 -7.83 1.58
N ASP A 111 -1.69 -8.91 2.00
CA ASP A 111 -1.13 -10.00 2.83
C ASP A 111 -0.54 -9.62 4.20
N LEU A 112 -0.77 -8.38 4.65
CA LEU A 112 -0.54 -8.03 6.04
C LEU A 112 -1.59 -8.73 6.93
N SER A 113 -1.15 -9.26 8.08
CA SER A 113 -1.94 -10.02 9.03
C SER A 113 -1.58 -9.68 10.47
N LEU A 114 -2.33 -10.21 11.44
CA LEU A 114 -1.99 -10.05 12.86
C LEU A 114 -0.59 -10.59 13.20
N ASP A 115 -0.02 -11.50 12.41
CA ASP A 115 1.30 -12.07 12.67
C ASP A 115 2.45 -11.14 12.27
N ASN A 116 2.32 -10.43 11.14
CA ASN A 116 3.43 -9.69 10.53
C ASN A 116 3.34 -8.16 10.64
N ILE A 117 2.12 -7.60 10.84
CA ILE A 117 1.88 -6.17 10.75
C ILE A 117 2.66 -5.33 11.77
N LYS A 118 2.83 -5.83 13.00
CA LYS A 118 3.60 -5.13 14.02
C LYS A 118 5.05 -4.96 13.61
N PHE A 119 5.68 -6.05 13.15
CA PHE A 119 7.05 -6.01 12.65
C PHE A 119 7.19 -5.06 11.45
N PHE A 120 6.23 -5.10 10.51
CA PHE A 120 6.21 -4.18 9.39
C PHE A 120 6.15 -2.73 9.85
N LYS A 121 5.20 -2.38 10.73
CA LYS A 121 5.02 -1.03 11.27
C LYS A 121 6.27 -0.51 11.98
N GLU A 122 6.92 -1.34 12.78
CA GLU A 122 8.11 -0.95 13.55
C GLU A 122 9.34 -0.67 12.66
N ASN A 123 9.38 -1.24 11.44
CA ASN A 123 10.51 -1.12 10.53
C ASN A 123 10.29 -0.13 9.38
N ILE A 124 9.05 0.28 9.07
CA ILE A 124 8.77 1.19 7.96
C ILE A 124 8.62 2.63 8.46
N PRO A 125 9.63 3.48 8.22
CA PRO A 125 9.58 4.88 8.65
C PRO A 125 8.50 5.65 7.89
N GLY A 126 7.64 6.37 8.62
CA GLY A 126 6.63 7.22 8.02
C GLY A 126 5.38 6.49 7.50
N LEU A 127 5.17 5.22 7.88
CA LEU A 127 3.94 4.50 7.54
C LEU A 127 2.71 5.19 8.15
N LEU A 128 1.76 5.58 7.31
CA LEU A 128 0.56 6.35 7.69
C LEU A 128 -0.68 5.47 7.80
N GLU A 129 -0.90 4.58 6.83
CA GLU A 129 -2.10 3.77 6.71
C GLU A 129 -1.75 2.35 6.26
N VAL A 130 -2.59 1.38 6.62
CA VAL A 130 -2.53 0.01 6.12
C VAL A 130 -3.88 -0.41 5.58
N SER A 131 -3.87 -1.19 4.48
CA SER A 131 -5.05 -1.79 3.87
C SER A 131 -4.99 -3.30 4.08
N ILE A 132 -5.95 -3.84 4.84
CA ILE A 132 -5.98 -5.26 5.17
C ILE A 132 -7.31 -5.86 4.71
N GLY A 133 -7.24 -6.79 3.76
CA GLY A 133 -8.41 -7.44 3.18
C GLY A 133 -8.61 -8.86 3.71
N HIS A 134 -8.06 -9.85 3.01
CA HIS A 134 -8.30 -11.27 3.26
C HIS A 134 -8.02 -11.71 4.70
N ALA A 135 -6.88 -11.30 5.28
CA ALA A 135 -6.51 -11.68 6.64
C ALA A 135 -7.53 -11.16 7.66
N LEU A 136 -7.93 -9.89 7.57
CA LEU A 136 -8.91 -9.30 8.48
C LEU A 136 -10.23 -10.08 8.46
N ILE A 137 -10.74 -10.41 7.27
CA ILE A 137 -11.99 -11.16 7.14
C ILE A 137 -11.85 -12.59 7.67
N SER A 138 -10.78 -13.30 7.30
CA SER A 138 -10.52 -14.68 7.74
C SER A 138 -10.39 -14.78 9.26
N GLU A 139 -9.62 -13.88 9.86
CA GLU A 139 -9.46 -13.80 11.32
C GLU A 139 -10.77 -13.43 12.02
N SER A 140 -11.59 -12.57 11.39
CA SER A 140 -12.88 -12.16 11.95
C SER A 140 -13.91 -13.29 12.04
N LEU A 141 -13.80 -14.31 11.19
CA LEU A 141 -14.68 -15.50 11.27
C LEU A 141 -14.48 -16.29 12.59
N TYR A 142 -13.27 -16.24 13.16
CA TYR A 142 -12.94 -16.93 14.40
C TYR A 142 -12.99 -16.03 15.64
N LEU A 143 -12.61 -14.77 15.50
CA LEU A 143 -12.39 -13.87 16.63
C LEU A 143 -13.45 -12.76 16.74
N GLY A 144 -14.29 -12.59 15.72
CA GLY A 144 -15.26 -11.50 15.61
C GLY A 144 -14.64 -10.22 15.07
N LEU A 145 -15.36 -9.52 14.20
CA LEU A 145 -14.85 -8.36 13.43
C LEU A 145 -14.35 -7.22 14.35
N GLU A 146 -15.13 -6.86 15.36
CA GLU A 146 -14.75 -5.78 16.29
C GLU A 146 -13.45 -6.09 17.04
N ASN A 147 -13.31 -7.33 17.52
CA ASN A 147 -12.10 -7.76 18.20
C ASN A 147 -10.88 -7.70 17.27
N VAL A 148 -11.01 -8.21 16.05
CA VAL A 148 -9.91 -8.22 15.07
C VAL A 148 -9.50 -6.80 14.72
N VAL A 149 -10.42 -5.90 14.45
CA VAL A 149 -10.11 -4.48 14.20
C VAL A 149 -9.34 -3.87 15.38
N ASN A 150 -9.80 -4.11 16.61
CA ASN A 150 -9.10 -3.63 17.81
C ASN A 150 -7.70 -4.24 17.96
N MET A 151 -7.50 -5.52 17.63
CA MET A 151 -6.19 -6.17 17.65
C MET A 151 -5.22 -5.55 16.64
N TYR A 152 -5.68 -5.26 15.41
CA TYR A 152 -4.88 -4.54 14.42
C TYR A 152 -4.51 -3.13 14.90
N LEU A 153 -5.47 -2.38 15.40
CA LEU A 153 -5.22 -1.02 15.94
C LEU A 153 -4.21 -1.03 17.09
N GLN A 154 -4.21 -2.06 17.94
CA GLN A 154 -3.22 -2.19 19.02
C GLN A 154 -1.81 -2.49 18.48
N LYS A 155 -1.69 -3.30 17.43
CA LYS A 155 -0.39 -3.62 16.81
C LYS A 155 0.21 -2.46 16.01
N LEU A 156 -0.60 -1.49 15.63
CA LEU A 156 -0.19 -0.29 14.89
C LEU A 156 0.20 0.90 15.78
N LYS A 157 -0.05 0.82 17.06
CA LYS A 157 0.41 1.82 18.05
C LYS A 157 1.90 1.70 18.29
#